data_87c4b5fec22f81f2583ec4fe01d251b8
#
_entry.id   87c4b5fec22f81f2583ec4fe01d251b8
#
_cell.length_a   1.000
_cell.length_b   1.000
_cell.length_c   1.000
_cell.angle_alpha   90.00
_cell.angle_beta   90.00
_cell.angle_gamma   90.00
#
_symmetry.space_group_name_H-M   'P 1'
#
loop_
_entity.id
_entity.type
_entity.pdbx_description
1 polymer ?
#
loop_
_entity_poly.entity_id
_entity_poly.type
_entity_poly.pdbx_seq_one_letter_code
_entity_poly.pdbx_strand_id
1 'polypeptide(L)'
;MRRWARCSALAVLAVPMLAGSTLAQQRLVLVDQDGSGPAGSNQMAMLALLNAPHVQVLGITMVSGNAWEPEEVQHTLRMLELTHHTDVPVVPGAIYPLVRDEAESRLQQSIYGTHPWYGAWGDLAQGTSRQPYHAPLVVPPLQEGSPTTQPLAEDAAHFLIRQVHAHPHQVTVYAAGPLTNIALALRLDPEFASLSQGLVVMGGSVLPQTTDPEFANNPRHEFNFWFDPEAAHIVLHAPWPRVDLTTVDISIKTQFTRDMLTQIASAHTPSAEYLAAYTGEFYYLWDELAAVAWLDPKIITREQLLYVDVDLTRGPGYGDTLTWTATSKPATGVQLVHVQQDLDTAAFYREFITLMQGR
;
A
#
# COMPACT_ATOMS: atom_id res chain seq x y z
N MET A 1 -58.62 -4.96 -70.03
CA MET A 1 -58.22 -5.46 -68.66
C MET A 1 -56.96 -4.86 -68.30
N ARG A 2 -56.97 -3.81 -67.45
CA ARG A 2 -55.74 -3.10 -67.00
C ARG A 2 -55.46 -3.52 -65.55
N ARG A 3 -54.30 -4.18 -65.28
CA ARG A 3 -53.82 -4.55 -63.94
C ARG A 3 -53.05 -3.37 -63.34
N TRP A 4 -53.49 -2.91 -62.20
CA TRP A 4 -52.79 -1.92 -61.39
C TRP A 4 -51.79 -2.63 -60.46
N ALA A 5 -50.49 -2.30 -60.58
CA ALA A 5 -49.44 -2.71 -59.65
C ALA A 5 -49.41 -1.72 -58.49
N ARG A 6 -49.61 -2.22 -57.26
CA ARG A 6 -49.42 -1.43 -56.05
C ARG A 6 -47.93 -1.57 -55.60
N CYS A 7 -47.20 -0.47 -55.65
CA CYS A 7 -45.89 -0.38 -54.99
C CYS A 7 -46.10 -0.08 -53.51
N SER A 8 -45.73 -1.01 -52.66
CA SER A 8 -45.63 -0.79 -51.20
C SER A 8 -44.23 -0.24 -50.89
N ALA A 9 -44.16 1.00 -50.44
CA ALA A 9 -42.93 1.58 -49.92
C ALA A 9 -42.74 1.12 -48.49
N LEU A 10 -41.64 0.37 -48.22
CA LEU A 10 -41.19 0.08 -46.86
C LEU A 10 -40.44 1.33 -46.35
N ALA A 11 -40.99 1.97 -45.32
CA ALA A 11 -40.29 2.99 -44.58
C ALA A 11 -39.39 2.30 -43.54
N VAL A 12 -38.06 2.39 -43.74
CA VAL A 12 -37.07 1.96 -42.75
C VAL A 12 -36.97 3.05 -41.68
N LEU A 13 -37.50 2.78 -40.50
CA LEU A 13 -37.28 3.61 -39.33
C LEU A 13 -35.85 3.41 -38.84
N ALA A 14 -34.98 4.36 -39.06
CA ALA A 14 -33.65 4.42 -38.42
C ALA A 14 -33.86 4.80 -36.94
N VAL A 15 -33.65 3.84 -36.04
CA VAL A 15 -33.54 4.11 -34.60
C VAL A 15 -32.14 4.69 -34.34
N PRO A 16 -32.01 5.91 -33.79
CA PRO A 16 -30.70 6.42 -33.41
C PRO A 16 -30.19 5.58 -32.25
N MET A 17 -29.08 4.85 -32.46
CA MET A 17 -28.28 4.32 -31.37
C MET A 17 -27.70 5.51 -30.59
N LEU A 18 -28.25 5.78 -29.42
CA LEU A 18 -27.61 6.60 -28.41
C LEU A 18 -26.34 5.86 -28.02
N ALA A 19 -25.19 6.34 -28.49
CA ALA A 19 -23.88 5.97 -27.97
C ALA A 19 -23.85 6.45 -26.50
N GLY A 20 -24.26 5.60 -25.58
CA GLY A 20 -24.05 5.80 -24.16
C GLY A 20 -22.53 5.85 -23.94
N SER A 21 -22.02 7.03 -23.56
CA SER A 21 -20.70 7.13 -22.98
C SER A 21 -20.70 6.22 -21.75
N THR A 22 -20.07 5.04 -21.85
CA THR A 22 -19.75 4.24 -20.67
C THR A 22 -18.81 5.09 -19.81
N LEU A 23 -19.37 5.71 -18.78
CA LEU A 23 -18.54 6.25 -17.70
C LEU A 23 -17.63 5.10 -17.25
N ALA A 24 -16.32 5.33 -17.31
CA ALA A 24 -15.37 4.33 -16.83
C ALA A 24 -15.77 3.99 -15.38
N GLN A 25 -15.96 2.70 -15.10
CA GLN A 25 -16.35 2.24 -13.78
C GLN A 25 -15.29 2.68 -12.78
N GLN A 26 -15.70 3.36 -11.72
CA GLN A 26 -14.82 3.82 -10.66
C GLN A 26 -14.21 2.62 -9.94
N ARG A 27 -12.91 2.60 -9.77
CA ARG A 27 -12.19 1.56 -9.02
C ARG A 27 -12.22 1.91 -7.54
N LEU A 28 -12.65 0.98 -6.70
CA LEU A 28 -12.73 1.17 -5.25
C LEU A 28 -11.48 0.61 -4.58
N VAL A 29 -10.90 1.39 -3.66
CA VAL A 29 -9.73 0.97 -2.90
C VAL A 29 -9.88 1.35 -1.42
N LEU A 30 -9.49 0.41 -0.56
CA LEU A 30 -9.20 0.64 0.86
C LEU A 30 -7.67 0.70 1.00
N VAL A 31 -7.19 1.69 1.73
CA VAL A 31 -5.76 1.91 1.94
C VAL A 31 -5.43 1.60 3.38
N ASP A 32 -4.51 0.67 3.62
CA ASP A 32 -3.95 0.36 4.94
C ASP A 32 -2.47 0.72 4.94
N GLN A 33 -2.05 1.61 5.85
CA GLN A 33 -0.75 2.27 5.79
C GLN A 33 -0.15 2.55 7.16
N ASP A 34 1.18 2.57 7.22
CA ASP A 34 1.99 2.99 8.36
C ASP A 34 2.66 4.36 8.09
N GLY A 35 1.85 5.32 7.75
CA GLY A 35 2.21 6.59 7.15
C GLY A 35 2.87 7.60 8.07
N SER A 36 4.10 7.33 8.51
CA SER A 36 4.89 8.39 9.16
C SER A 36 5.02 9.59 8.21
N GLY A 37 4.84 10.79 8.75
CA GLY A 37 4.86 12.04 7.99
C GLY A 37 5.93 12.99 8.51
N PRO A 38 5.95 14.24 7.99
CA PRO A 38 5.24 14.65 6.78
C PRO A 38 5.94 14.20 5.50
N ALA A 39 5.18 14.04 4.43
CA ALA A 39 5.63 13.48 3.14
C ALA A 39 6.25 12.06 3.29
N GLY A 40 7.22 11.70 2.45
CA GLY A 40 7.79 10.33 2.45
C GLY A 40 6.99 9.34 1.62
N SER A 41 7.52 8.12 1.49
CA SER A 41 7.00 7.07 0.61
C SER A 41 5.52 6.77 0.88
N ASN A 42 5.17 6.52 2.13
CA ASN A 42 3.82 6.20 2.55
C ASN A 42 2.79 7.25 2.12
N GLN A 43 3.08 8.54 2.41
CA GLN A 43 2.14 9.61 2.07
C GLN A 43 2.11 9.92 0.58
N MET A 44 3.22 9.75 -0.14
CA MET A 44 3.23 9.85 -1.60
C MET A 44 2.41 8.73 -2.25
N ALA A 45 2.44 7.52 -1.71
CA ALA A 45 1.59 6.43 -2.19
C ALA A 45 0.09 6.70 -1.95
N MET A 46 -0.27 7.21 -0.76
CA MET A 46 -1.64 7.65 -0.49
C MET A 46 -2.08 8.75 -1.47
N LEU A 47 -1.24 9.76 -1.71
CA LEU A 47 -1.51 10.82 -2.69
C LEU A 47 -1.63 10.29 -4.12
N ALA A 48 -0.86 9.26 -4.50
CA ALA A 48 -0.99 8.63 -5.81
C ALA A 48 -2.40 8.07 -6.02
N LEU A 49 -2.95 7.39 -5.02
CA LEU A 49 -4.30 6.82 -5.06
C LEU A 49 -5.40 7.89 -4.98
N LEU A 50 -5.21 8.93 -4.16
CA LEU A 50 -6.14 10.05 -3.99
C LEU A 50 -6.26 10.93 -5.24
N ASN A 51 -5.14 11.18 -5.93
CA ASN A 51 -5.08 11.99 -7.14
C ASN A 51 -5.41 11.19 -8.42
N ALA A 52 -5.54 9.86 -8.33
CA ALA A 52 -5.75 9.03 -9.50
C ALA A 52 -7.15 9.22 -10.09
N PRO A 53 -7.31 9.49 -11.41
CA PRO A 53 -8.61 9.57 -12.03
C PRO A 53 -9.32 8.21 -11.97
N HIS A 54 -10.63 8.21 -11.81
CA HIS A 54 -11.47 7.00 -11.76
C HIS A 54 -11.15 6.04 -10.59
N VAL A 55 -10.50 6.52 -9.55
CA VAL A 55 -10.31 5.82 -8.28
C VAL A 55 -11.13 6.50 -7.19
N GLN A 56 -11.72 5.70 -6.33
CA GLN A 56 -12.34 6.15 -5.10
C GLN A 56 -11.64 5.46 -3.93
N VAL A 57 -10.94 6.24 -3.12
CA VAL A 57 -10.42 5.81 -1.83
C VAL A 57 -11.59 5.82 -0.83
N LEU A 58 -12.01 4.63 -0.39
CA LEU A 58 -13.14 4.48 0.55
C LEU A 58 -12.77 4.89 1.97
N GLY A 59 -11.49 4.86 2.30
CA GLY A 59 -10.91 5.28 3.57
C GLY A 59 -9.47 4.80 3.69
N ILE A 60 -8.78 5.40 4.64
CA ILE A 60 -7.38 5.10 4.97
C ILE A 60 -7.35 4.59 6.41
N THR A 61 -6.95 3.34 6.59
CA THR A 61 -6.73 2.72 7.91
C THR A 61 -5.26 2.84 8.25
N MET A 62 -4.96 3.21 9.50
CA MET A 62 -3.60 3.40 9.97
C MET A 62 -3.16 2.23 10.86
N VAL A 63 -1.90 1.85 10.78
CA VAL A 63 -1.27 0.79 11.56
C VAL A 63 0.12 1.22 11.98
N SER A 64 0.55 0.92 13.19
CA SER A 64 1.94 1.19 13.57
C SER A 64 2.92 0.42 12.71
N GLY A 65 3.96 1.11 12.30
CA GLY A 65 5.07 0.57 11.53
C GLY A 65 6.23 1.56 11.53
N ASN A 66 6.27 2.46 10.58
CA ASN A 66 7.31 3.50 10.49
C ASN A 66 7.25 4.49 11.68
N ALA A 67 6.05 4.77 12.20
CA ALA A 67 5.83 5.46 13.47
C ALA A 67 4.76 4.70 14.29
N TRP A 68 4.38 5.23 15.45
CA TRP A 68 3.24 4.71 16.17
C TRP A 68 1.93 5.18 15.54
N GLU A 69 0.94 4.32 15.47
CA GLU A 69 -0.36 4.57 14.84
C GLU A 69 -1.01 5.91 15.24
N PRO A 70 -1.02 6.35 16.52
CA PRO A 70 -1.63 7.64 16.87
C PRO A 70 -0.92 8.85 16.23
N GLU A 71 0.38 8.78 16.03
CA GLU A 71 1.16 9.80 15.32
C GLU A 71 0.82 9.78 13.84
N GLU A 72 0.81 8.61 13.22
CA GLU A 72 0.52 8.42 11.79
C GLU A 72 -0.89 8.87 11.42
N VAL A 73 -1.87 8.65 12.30
CA VAL A 73 -3.24 9.21 12.15
C VAL A 73 -3.19 10.73 12.05
N GLN A 74 -2.42 11.39 12.91
CA GLN A 74 -2.35 12.86 12.90
C GLN A 74 -1.64 13.40 11.65
N HIS A 75 -0.53 12.78 11.23
CA HIS A 75 0.15 13.11 9.99
C HIS A 75 -0.76 12.94 8.77
N THR A 76 -1.51 11.82 8.71
CA THR A 76 -2.42 11.54 7.60
C THR A 76 -3.59 12.51 7.56
N LEU A 77 -4.23 12.79 8.68
CA LEU A 77 -5.28 13.82 8.75
C LEU A 77 -4.77 15.17 8.26
N ARG A 78 -3.57 15.56 8.71
CA ARG A 78 -2.98 16.83 8.32
C ARG A 78 -2.61 16.89 6.84
N MET A 79 -2.08 15.80 6.29
CA MET A 79 -1.84 15.67 4.85
C MET A 79 -3.16 15.86 4.06
N LEU A 80 -4.25 15.19 4.46
CA LEU A 80 -5.55 15.32 3.79
C LEU A 80 -6.10 16.74 3.84
N GLU A 81 -5.91 17.47 4.96
CA GLU A 81 -6.27 18.89 5.06
C GLU A 81 -5.48 19.76 4.08
N LEU A 82 -4.14 19.56 4.04
CA LEU A 82 -3.25 20.36 3.21
C LEU A 82 -3.41 20.06 1.71
N THR A 83 -3.86 18.86 1.36
CA THR A 83 -4.06 18.43 -0.02
C THR A 83 -5.52 18.43 -0.47
N HIS A 84 -6.43 18.93 0.36
CA HIS A 84 -7.86 19.08 0.09
C HIS A 84 -8.63 17.76 -0.16
N HIS A 85 -8.28 16.71 0.58
CA HIS A 85 -8.94 15.40 0.53
C HIS A 85 -9.67 15.03 1.82
N THR A 86 -10.21 16.02 2.54
CA THR A 86 -10.84 15.85 3.86
C THR A 86 -12.15 15.05 3.87
N ASP A 87 -12.68 14.70 2.72
CA ASP A 87 -13.81 13.80 2.53
C ASP A 87 -13.46 12.31 2.70
N VAL A 88 -12.17 11.97 2.66
CA VAL A 88 -11.70 10.60 2.87
C VAL A 88 -11.50 10.35 4.37
N PRO A 89 -12.20 9.35 4.97
CA PRO A 89 -12.05 9.05 6.38
C PRO A 89 -10.69 8.41 6.69
N VAL A 90 -10.07 8.86 7.77
CA VAL A 90 -8.91 8.21 8.40
C VAL A 90 -9.41 7.41 9.59
N VAL A 91 -9.00 6.15 9.67
CA VAL A 91 -9.52 5.19 10.65
C VAL A 91 -8.36 4.63 11.50
N PRO A 92 -8.40 4.84 12.81
CA PRO A 92 -7.41 4.29 13.73
C PRO A 92 -7.37 2.76 13.68
N GLY A 93 -6.19 2.17 13.77
CA GLY A 93 -6.01 0.74 13.75
C GLY A 93 -5.12 0.20 14.86
N ALA A 94 -4.33 -0.81 14.56
CA ALA A 94 -3.50 -1.49 15.53
C ALA A 94 -2.29 -0.66 15.94
N ILE A 95 -2.15 -0.44 17.25
CA ILE A 95 -0.97 0.24 17.83
C ILE A 95 0.20 -0.73 17.97
N TYR A 96 -0.08 -2.02 18.22
CA TYR A 96 0.94 -3.04 18.42
C TYR A 96 0.80 -4.16 17.40
N PRO A 97 1.92 -4.79 16.98
CA PRO A 97 1.88 -6.06 16.25
C PRO A 97 1.16 -7.14 17.05
N LEU A 98 0.73 -8.22 16.39
CA LEU A 98 -0.06 -9.28 17.01
C LEU A 98 0.68 -9.98 18.17
N VAL A 99 2.00 -10.13 18.05
CA VAL A 99 2.79 -10.90 19.02
C VAL A 99 4.06 -10.18 19.46
N ARG A 100 4.80 -9.59 18.50
CA ARG A 100 6.07 -8.91 18.78
C ARG A 100 5.87 -7.75 19.76
N ASP A 101 6.76 -7.64 20.74
CA ASP A 101 6.82 -6.52 21.66
C ASP A 101 8.23 -5.90 21.74
N GLU A 102 8.38 -4.84 22.49
CA GLU A 102 9.65 -4.14 22.66
C GLU A 102 10.72 -5.05 23.29
N ALA A 103 10.34 -5.84 24.30
CA ALA A 103 11.28 -6.70 25.01
C ALA A 103 11.83 -7.80 24.09
N GLU A 104 10.97 -8.40 23.25
CA GLU A 104 11.38 -9.37 22.25
C GLU A 104 12.26 -8.73 21.17
N SER A 105 11.90 -7.56 20.67
CA SER A 105 12.69 -6.83 19.67
C SER A 105 14.10 -6.51 20.19
N ARG A 106 14.20 -6.05 21.44
CA ARG A 106 15.49 -5.82 22.11
C ARG A 106 16.29 -7.10 22.34
N LEU A 107 15.62 -8.19 22.71
CA LEU A 107 16.27 -9.49 22.90
C LEU A 107 16.85 -10.00 21.59
N GLN A 108 16.06 -9.96 20.50
CA GLN A 108 16.53 -10.36 19.16
C GLN A 108 17.74 -9.53 18.73
N GLN A 109 17.69 -8.21 18.90
CA GLN A 109 18.80 -7.33 18.60
C GLN A 109 20.08 -7.71 19.39
N SER A 110 19.93 -8.04 20.68
CA SER A 110 21.07 -8.40 21.52
C SER A 110 21.73 -9.74 21.14
N ILE A 111 20.95 -10.67 20.55
CA ILE A 111 21.41 -12.02 20.18
C ILE A 111 21.91 -12.05 18.72
N TYR A 112 21.19 -11.41 17.81
CA TYR A 112 21.39 -11.58 16.37
C TYR A 112 21.92 -10.33 15.66
N GLY A 113 22.04 -9.20 16.37
CA GLY A 113 22.52 -7.93 15.82
C GLY A 113 21.38 -6.99 15.44
N THR A 114 21.75 -5.86 14.82
CA THR A 114 20.85 -4.77 14.51
C THR A 114 20.33 -4.85 13.08
N HIS A 115 19.07 -4.45 12.88
CA HIS A 115 18.53 -4.11 11.58
C HIS A 115 18.78 -2.62 11.26
N PRO A 116 18.82 -2.24 9.98
CA PRO A 116 19.02 -0.84 9.58
C PRO A 116 17.84 0.07 9.95
N TRP A 117 16.62 -0.48 10.00
CA TRP A 117 15.39 0.25 10.28
C TRP A 117 14.51 -0.49 11.30
N TYR A 118 14.01 0.24 12.28
CA TYR A 118 13.14 -0.28 13.36
C TYR A 118 11.79 0.42 13.44
N GLY A 119 11.55 1.47 12.62
CA GLY A 119 10.30 2.21 12.63
C GLY A 119 9.93 2.75 14.02
N ALA A 120 8.70 2.52 14.43
CA ALA A 120 8.14 2.94 15.71
C ALA A 120 8.91 2.46 16.95
N TRP A 121 9.65 1.34 16.85
CA TRP A 121 10.53 0.87 17.93
C TRP A 121 11.72 1.80 18.20
N GLY A 122 11.99 2.75 17.29
CA GLY A 122 12.97 3.83 17.47
C GLY A 122 14.40 3.33 17.71
N ASP A 123 15.15 4.11 18.48
CA ASP A 123 16.54 3.85 18.81
C ASP A 123 16.77 2.60 19.69
N LEU A 124 16.26 1.46 19.30
CA LEU A 124 16.77 0.20 19.83
C LEU A 124 18.24 0.00 19.45
N ALA A 125 18.65 0.51 18.28
CA ALA A 125 20.03 0.63 17.85
C ALA A 125 20.43 2.11 17.89
N GLN A 126 21.29 2.49 18.79
CA GLN A 126 21.77 3.85 19.01
C GLN A 126 22.10 4.59 17.68
N GLY A 127 21.31 5.62 17.37
CA GLY A 127 21.63 6.61 16.35
C GLY A 127 21.21 6.28 14.91
N THR A 128 20.39 5.27 14.66
CA THR A 128 19.93 4.94 13.30
C THR A 128 18.50 5.42 13.00
N SER A 129 17.70 5.70 14.02
CA SER A 129 16.35 6.25 13.83
C SER A 129 16.41 7.75 13.56
N ARG A 130 15.74 8.18 12.50
CA ARG A 130 15.59 9.63 12.19
C ARG A 130 14.56 10.28 13.11
N GLN A 131 13.76 9.49 13.79
CA GLN A 131 12.83 9.96 14.82
C GLN A 131 13.29 9.46 16.20
N PRO A 132 13.38 10.34 17.21
CA PRO A 132 13.62 9.93 18.57
C PRO A 132 12.50 8.97 19.04
N TYR A 133 12.88 7.90 19.72
CA TYR A 133 11.88 7.02 20.34
C TYR A 133 10.96 7.81 21.29
N HIS A 134 9.67 7.53 21.20
CA HIS A 134 8.66 7.98 22.15
C HIS A 134 7.66 6.86 22.46
N ALA A 135 6.92 6.99 23.57
CA ALA A 135 5.93 5.99 23.95
C ALA A 135 4.76 5.94 22.92
N PRO A 136 4.15 4.77 22.70
CA PRO A 136 3.16 4.55 21.62
C PRO A 136 1.97 5.51 21.58
N LEU A 137 1.55 6.02 22.75
CA LEU A 137 0.39 6.94 22.84
C LEU A 137 0.80 8.42 22.87
N VAL A 138 2.08 8.71 22.68
CA VAL A 138 2.59 10.09 22.62
C VAL A 138 2.67 10.51 21.16
N VAL A 139 2.01 11.60 20.83
CA VAL A 139 2.13 12.22 19.49
C VAL A 139 3.10 13.40 19.62
N PRO A 140 4.26 13.35 18.95
CA PRO A 140 5.19 14.48 18.93
C PRO A 140 4.58 15.71 18.25
N PRO A 141 5.13 16.90 18.44
CA PRO A 141 4.74 18.07 17.66
C PRO A 141 4.99 17.85 16.17
N LEU A 142 3.94 17.97 15.36
CA LEU A 142 4.03 17.76 13.91
C LEU A 142 4.66 18.99 13.23
N GLN A 143 5.61 18.75 12.34
CA GLN A 143 6.29 19.80 11.57
C GLN A 143 5.33 20.59 10.69
N GLU A 144 4.31 19.93 10.11
CA GLU A 144 3.27 20.49 9.26
C GLU A 144 2.09 21.08 10.04
N GLY A 145 2.15 21.04 11.36
CA GLY A 145 1.10 21.47 12.26
C GLY A 145 0.04 20.42 12.54
N SER A 146 -0.65 20.57 13.67
CA SER A 146 -1.71 19.64 14.07
C SER A 146 -2.95 19.74 13.17
N PRO A 147 -3.61 18.61 12.84
CA PRO A 147 -4.87 18.64 12.12
C PRO A 147 -6.02 19.19 12.99
N THR A 148 -7.05 19.69 12.32
CA THR A 148 -8.33 20.11 12.92
C THR A 148 -9.42 19.04 12.70
N THR A 149 -9.30 18.24 11.66
CA THR A 149 -10.14 17.09 11.38
C THR A 149 -9.88 15.98 12.40
N GLN A 150 -10.88 15.13 12.59
CA GLN A 150 -10.81 14.03 13.55
C GLN A 150 -10.88 12.68 12.82
N PRO A 151 -10.22 11.65 13.33
CA PRO A 151 -10.36 10.31 12.78
C PRO A 151 -11.77 9.78 13.00
N LEU A 152 -12.16 8.78 12.20
CA LEU A 152 -13.43 8.10 12.37
C LEU A 152 -13.45 7.34 13.71
N ALA A 153 -14.58 7.40 14.41
CA ALA A 153 -14.77 6.70 15.68
C ALA A 153 -15.15 5.22 15.45
N GLU A 154 -14.30 4.50 14.73
CA GLU A 154 -14.41 3.07 14.39
C GLU A 154 -12.98 2.51 14.35
N ASP A 155 -12.77 1.24 14.61
CA ASP A 155 -11.45 0.63 14.42
C ASP A 155 -11.27 0.12 12.98
N ALA A 156 -10.01 0.02 12.55
CA ALA A 156 -9.66 -0.34 11.19
C ALA A 156 -10.25 -1.69 10.73
N ALA A 157 -10.21 -2.73 11.56
CA ALA A 157 -10.65 -4.06 11.17
C ALA A 157 -12.15 -4.10 10.86
N HIS A 158 -12.99 -3.50 11.72
CA HIS A 158 -14.43 -3.41 11.47
C HIS A 158 -14.76 -2.52 10.28
N PHE A 159 -14.04 -1.39 10.12
CA PHE A 159 -14.21 -0.53 8.96
C PHE A 159 -13.92 -1.27 7.65
N LEU A 160 -12.78 -1.96 7.56
CA LEU A 160 -12.37 -2.75 6.39
C LEU A 160 -13.44 -3.80 6.03
N ILE A 161 -13.88 -4.59 7.01
CA ILE A 161 -14.92 -5.60 6.84
C ILE A 161 -16.20 -4.95 6.30
N ARG A 162 -16.66 -3.90 6.95
CA ARG A 162 -17.90 -3.21 6.58
C ARG A 162 -17.86 -2.67 5.15
N GLN A 163 -16.74 -2.11 4.71
CA GLN A 163 -16.58 -1.59 3.34
C GLN A 163 -16.57 -2.71 2.30
N VAL A 164 -15.89 -3.82 2.57
CA VAL A 164 -15.88 -4.97 1.67
C VAL A 164 -17.28 -5.60 1.54
N HIS A 165 -18.02 -5.74 2.64
CA HIS A 165 -19.40 -6.20 2.60
C HIS A 165 -20.36 -5.24 1.90
N ALA A 166 -20.11 -3.94 1.96
CA ALA A 166 -20.89 -2.94 1.24
C ALA A 166 -20.67 -2.99 -0.28
N HIS A 167 -19.50 -3.45 -0.72
CA HIS A 167 -19.06 -3.48 -2.12
C HIS A 167 -18.41 -4.83 -2.48
N PRO A 168 -19.13 -5.98 -2.37
CA PRO A 168 -18.53 -7.30 -2.53
C PRO A 168 -17.92 -7.46 -3.93
N HIS A 169 -16.71 -7.99 -3.98
CA HIS A 169 -15.88 -8.24 -5.17
C HIS A 169 -15.52 -6.98 -5.99
N GLN A 170 -15.64 -5.78 -5.40
CA GLN A 170 -15.33 -4.52 -6.07
C GLN A 170 -14.18 -3.76 -5.43
N VAL A 171 -13.83 -4.07 -4.18
CA VAL A 171 -12.84 -3.34 -3.40
C VAL A 171 -11.50 -4.04 -3.46
N THR A 172 -10.48 -3.34 -3.93
CA THR A 172 -9.09 -3.75 -3.71
C THR A 172 -8.63 -3.25 -2.35
N VAL A 173 -7.98 -4.12 -1.59
CA VAL A 173 -7.26 -3.74 -0.37
C VAL A 173 -5.81 -3.44 -0.78
N TYR A 174 -5.38 -2.22 -0.57
CA TYR A 174 -4.00 -1.79 -0.74
C TYR A 174 -3.36 -1.69 0.65
N ALA A 175 -2.35 -2.51 0.92
CA ALA A 175 -1.68 -2.57 2.20
C ALA A 175 -0.16 -2.35 2.00
N ALA A 176 0.35 -1.25 2.52
CA ALA A 176 1.76 -0.89 2.43
C ALA A 176 2.27 -0.40 3.80
N GLY A 177 2.12 -1.26 4.76
CA GLY A 177 2.57 -1.23 6.14
C GLY A 177 2.52 -2.63 6.70
N PRO A 178 2.82 -2.84 8.00
CA PRO A 178 2.60 -4.11 8.68
C PRO A 178 1.15 -4.56 8.56
N LEU A 179 0.92 -5.84 8.29
CA LEU A 179 -0.40 -6.35 7.90
C LEU A 179 -1.37 -6.61 9.07
N THR A 180 -1.12 -6.00 10.24
CA THR A 180 -1.86 -6.25 11.49
C THR A 180 -3.36 -5.99 11.36
N ASN A 181 -3.77 -4.85 10.77
CA ASN A 181 -5.19 -4.53 10.59
C ASN A 181 -5.90 -5.54 9.68
N ILE A 182 -5.23 -5.95 8.60
CA ILE A 182 -5.75 -6.92 7.64
C ILE A 182 -5.88 -8.30 8.29
N ALA A 183 -4.89 -8.70 9.09
CA ALA A 183 -4.93 -9.96 9.84
C ALA A 183 -6.07 -9.97 10.88
N LEU A 184 -6.31 -8.86 11.57
CA LEU A 184 -7.44 -8.71 12.49
C LEU A 184 -8.78 -8.80 11.75
N ALA A 185 -8.93 -8.14 10.61
CA ALA A 185 -10.12 -8.23 9.79
C ALA A 185 -10.40 -9.70 9.36
N LEU A 186 -9.37 -10.42 8.92
CA LEU A 186 -9.47 -11.83 8.53
C LEU A 186 -9.84 -12.77 9.71
N ARG A 187 -9.42 -12.44 10.92
CA ARG A 187 -9.76 -13.23 12.13
C ARG A 187 -11.17 -12.95 12.62
N LEU A 188 -11.68 -11.76 12.39
CA LEU A 188 -13.06 -11.37 12.72
C LEU A 188 -14.05 -11.83 11.65
N ASP A 189 -13.67 -11.79 10.37
CA ASP A 189 -14.51 -12.18 9.25
C ASP A 189 -13.77 -13.09 8.25
N PRO A 190 -14.07 -14.40 8.23
CA PRO A 190 -13.45 -15.34 7.29
C PRO A 190 -13.77 -15.08 5.80
N GLU A 191 -14.82 -14.31 5.49
CA GLU A 191 -15.22 -14.00 4.12
C GLU A 191 -14.52 -12.75 3.58
N PHE A 192 -13.86 -11.95 4.45
CA PHE A 192 -13.24 -10.67 4.09
C PHE A 192 -12.34 -10.77 2.85
N ALA A 193 -11.41 -11.74 2.82
CA ALA A 193 -10.52 -11.92 1.67
C ALA A 193 -11.28 -12.30 0.40
N SER A 194 -12.16 -13.29 0.48
CA SER A 194 -12.89 -13.80 -0.69
C SER A 194 -13.92 -12.83 -1.25
N LEU A 195 -14.46 -11.93 -0.43
CA LEU A 195 -15.38 -10.87 -0.83
C LEU A 195 -14.62 -9.64 -1.39
N SER A 196 -13.33 -9.52 -1.16
CA SER A 196 -12.51 -8.46 -1.78
C SER A 196 -12.30 -8.75 -3.27
N GLN A 197 -11.96 -7.72 -4.05
CA GLN A 197 -11.52 -7.88 -5.44
C GLN A 197 -10.09 -8.46 -5.51
N GLY A 198 -9.24 -8.11 -4.56
CA GLY A 198 -7.86 -8.55 -4.44
C GLY A 198 -7.09 -7.76 -3.40
N LEU A 199 -5.85 -8.15 -3.22
CA LEU A 199 -4.90 -7.55 -2.29
C LEU A 199 -3.66 -7.07 -3.05
N VAL A 200 -3.25 -5.84 -2.79
CA VAL A 200 -1.96 -5.28 -3.22
C VAL A 200 -1.12 -5.06 -1.97
N VAL A 201 0.09 -5.61 -1.95
CA VAL A 201 0.98 -5.49 -0.79
C VAL A 201 2.32 -4.89 -1.23
N MET A 202 2.78 -3.87 -0.53
CA MET A 202 4.20 -3.57 -0.47
C MET A 202 4.79 -4.29 0.75
N GLY A 203 5.71 -5.20 0.50
CA GLY A 203 6.35 -5.99 1.56
C GLY A 203 7.16 -7.17 1.04
N GLY A 204 7.90 -7.77 1.93
CA GLY A 204 8.71 -8.94 1.62
C GLY A 204 9.95 -8.67 0.76
N SER A 205 10.87 -9.62 0.80
CA SER A 205 12.10 -9.60 0.02
C SER A 205 12.49 -11.02 -0.34
N VAL A 206 12.79 -11.27 -1.61
CA VAL A 206 13.06 -12.62 -2.10
C VAL A 206 14.57 -12.85 -2.29
N LEU A 207 15.18 -12.10 -3.18
CA LEU A 207 16.60 -12.12 -3.47
C LEU A 207 17.01 -10.85 -4.21
N PRO A 208 17.04 -9.69 -3.56
CA PRO A 208 17.35 -8.41 -4.20
C PRO A 208 18.77 -8.43 -4.76
N GLN A 209 18.91 -8.00 -6.00
CA GLN A 209 20.20 -7.95 -6.70
C GLN A 209 20.82 -6.58 -6.48
N THR A 210 21.50 -6.40 -5.35
CA THR A 210 22.07 -5.12 -4.92
C THR A 210 23.39 -5.28 -4.18
N THR A 211 24.16 -4.21 -4.14
CA THR A 211 25.33 -4.06 -3.27
C THR A 211 25.04 -3.17 -2.05
N ASP A 212 23.80 -2.67 -1.92
CA ASP A 212 23.39 -1.93 -0.75
C ASP A 212 23.47 -2.84 0.48
N PRO A 213 24.27 -2.48 1.51
CA PRO A 213 24.47 -3.34 2.67
C PRO A 213 23.19 -3.69 3.42
N GLU A 214 22.18 -2.83 3.37
CA GLU A 214 20.90 -3.04 4.03
C GLU A 214 20.22 -4.32 3.52
N PHE A 215 20.23 -4.53 2.19
CA PHE A 215 19.54 -5.65 1.57
C PHE A 215 20.47 -6.79 1.14
N ALA A 216 21.75 -6.49 0.90
CA ALA A 216 22.72 -7.50 0.49
C ALA A 216 23.09 -8.47 1.63
N ASN A 217 23.12 -7.99 2.88
CA ASN A 217 23.54 -8.79 4.03
C ASN A 217 22.39 -9.63 4.64
N ASN A 218 21.16 -9.20 4.47
CA ASN A 218 19.96 -9.95 4.87
C ASN A 218 18.90 -9.90 3.76
N PRO A 219 19.07 -10.67 2.67
CA PRO A 219 18.30 -10.49 1.44
C PRO A 219 16.82 -10.90 1.56
N ARG A 220 16.41 -11.56 2.64
CA ARG A 220 15.02 -11.97 2.86
C ARG A 220 14.27 -11.11 3.86
N HIS A 221 15.00 -10.22 4.52
CA HIS A 221 14.44 -9.28 5.47
C HIS A 221 13.75 -8.13 4.74
N GLU A 222 12.54 -7.80 5.19
CA GLU A 222 11.81 -6.61 4.79
C GLU A 222 11.01 -6.11 6.00
N PHE A 223 10.90 -4.79 6.15
CA PHE A 223 10.43 -4.14 7.35
C PHE A 223 8.95 -4.46 7.69
N ASN A 224 8.03 -4.37 6.74
CA ASN A 224 6.60 -4.58 6.97
C ASN A 224 6.31 -6.01 7.46
N PHE A 225 6.93 -7.01 6.81
CA PHE A 225 6.79 -8.41 7.21
C PHE A 225 7.52 -8.71 8.52
N TRP A 226 8.68 -8.08 8.73
CA TRP A 226 9.43 -8.23 9.98
C TRP A 226 8.73 -7.58 11.16
N PHE A 227 8.03 -6.44 10.98
CA PHE A 227 7.36 -5.73 12.08
C PHE A 227 6.24 -6.57 12.69
N ASP A 228 5.43 -7.27 11.88
CA ASP A 228 4.40 -8.22 12.32
C ASP A 228 4.38 -9.49 11.46
N PRO A 229 5.30 -10.46 11.74
CA PRO A 229 5.37 -11.69 10.95
C PRO A 229 4.11 -12.55 11.06
N GLU A 230 3.46 -12.59 12.21
CA GLU A 230 2.23 -13.35 12.40
C GLU A 230 1.09 -12.79 11.55
N ALA A 231 0.99 -11.47 11.45
CA ALA A 231 0.01 -10.84 10.57
C ALA A 231 0.30 -11.14 9.10
N ALA A 232 1.56 -11.04 8.67
CA ALA A 232 1.96 -11.37 7.30
C ALA A 232 1.61 -12.84 6.96
N HIS A 233 1.91 -13.78 7.86
CA HIS A 233 1.53 -15.19 7.71
C HIS A 233 0.01 -15.38 7.56
N ILE A 234 -0.80 -14.76 8.43
CA ILE A 234 -2.26 -14.86 8.38
C ILE A 234 -2.79 -14.34 7.04
N VAL A 235 -2.29 -13.21 6.59
CA VAL A 235 -2.75 -12.54 5.37
C VAL A 235 -2.36 -13.32 4.12
N LEU A 236 -1.13 -13.83 4.05
CA LEU A 236 -0.62 -14.63 2.93
C LEU A 236 -1.29 -16.01 2.81
N HIS A 237 -1.96 -16.49 3.86
CA HIS A 237 -2.72 -17.74 3.87
C HIS A 237 -4.22 -17.57 3.59
N ALA A 238 -4.71 -16.33 3.49
CA ALA A 238 -6.14 -16.07 3.27
C ALA A 238 -6.53 -16.27 1.78
N PRO A 239 -7.79 -16.63 1.48
CA PRO A 239 -8.24 -16.98 0.14
C PRO A 239 -8.53 -15.74 -0.72
N TRP A 240 -7.54 -14.91 -0.97
CA TRP A 240 -7.66 -13.75 -1.84
C TRP A 240 -7.88 -14.18 -3.31
N PRO A 241 -8.76 -13.50 -4.07
CA PRO A 241 -8.90 -13.73 -5.50
C PRO A 241 -7.62 -13.46 -6.29
N ARG A 242 -6.85 -12.47 -5.86
CA ARG A 242 -5.54 -12.10 -6.39
C ARG A 242 -4.70 -11.42 -5.31
N VAL A 243 -3.40 -11.70 -5.29
CA VAL A 243 -2.42 -10.98 -4.49
C VAL A 243 -1.31 -10.48 -5.42
N ASP A 244 -1.12 -9.17 -5.47
CA ASP A 244 0.00 -8.52 -6.14
C ASP A 244 1.00 -8.06 -5.08
N LEU A 245 2.26 -8.50 -5.19
CA LEU A 245 3.31 -8.25 -4.20
C LEU A 245 4.46 -7.44 -4.82
N THR A 246 4.63 -6.23 -4.32
CA THR A 246 5.77 -5.35 -4.62
C THR A 246 6.81 -5.55 -3.52
N THR A 247 7.94 -6.19 -3.87
CA THR A 247 9.00 -6.52 -2.91
C THR A 247 10.15 -5.53 -2.96
N VAL A 248 11.08 -5.65 -2.00
CA VAL A 248 12.38 -4.95 -2.05
C VAL A 248 13.06 -5.13 -3.41
N ASP A 249 13.02 -6.34 -3.98
CA ASP A 249 13.71 -6.71 -5.23
C ASP A 249 13.39 -5.79 -6.41
N ILE A 250 12.14 -5.33 -6.52
CA ILE A 250 11.72 -4.43 -7.59
C ILE A 250 11.83 -2.96 -7.18
N SER A 251 11.53 -2.63 -5.92
CA SER A 251 11.50 -1.26 -5.42
C SER A 251 12.87 -0.60 -5.45
N ILE A 252 13.96 -1.33 -5.16
CA ILE A 252 15.34 -0.83 -5.24
C ILE A 252 15.81 -0.48 -6.67
N LYS A 253 15.00 -0.78 -7.69
CA LYS A 253 15.24 -0.33 -9.07
C LYS A 253 14.73 1.08 -9.34
N THR A 254 14.08 1.69 -8.36
CA THR A 254 13.53 3.03 -8.42
C THR A 254 14.30 3.98 -7.52
N GLN A 255 14.20 5.28 -7.78
CA GLN A 255 14.81 6.31 -6.94
C GLN A 255 14.00 7.60 -7.04
N PHE A 256 13.56 8.13 -5.91
CA PHE A 256 13.05 9.49 -5.86
C PHE A 256 14.19 10.50 -5.89
N THR A 257 14.07 11.55 -6.69
CA THR A 257 15.16 12.51 -6.89
C THR A 257 14.72 13.96 -6.68
N ARG A 258 15.68 14.86 -6.42
CA ARG A 258 15.42 16.31 -6.32
C ARG A 258 14.86 16.90 -7.60
N ASP A 259 15.26 16.38 -8.75
CA ASP A 259 14.75 16.83 -10.05
C ASP A 259 13.28 16.45 -10.22
N MET A 260 12.88 15.26 -9.78
CA MET A 260 11.46 14.86 -9.74
C MET A 260 10.66 15.78 -8.81
N LEU A 261 11.15 16.06 -7.60
CA LEU A 261 10.49 16.99 -6.68
C LEU A 261 10.34 18.39 -7.30
N THR A 262 11.37 18.89 -7.98
CA THR A 262 11.32 20.18 -8.68
C THR A 262 10.27 20.17 -9.77
N GLN A 263 10.18 19.07 -10.54
CA GLN A 263 9.16 18.90 -11.57
C GLN A 263 7.75 18.83 -10.98
N ILE A 264 7.55 18.09 -9.87
CA ILE A 264 6.28 18.01 -9.16
C ILE A 264 5.88 19.39 -8.66
N ALA A 265 6.78 20.09 -7.97
CA ALA A 265 6.53 21.41 -7.39
C ALA A 265 6.09 22.46 -8.43
N SER A 266 6.52 22.32 -9.69
CA SER A 266 6.13 23.25 -10.77
C SER A 266 4.63 23.24 -11.10
N ALA A 267 3.87 22.28 -10.60
CA ALA A 267 2.42 22.21 -10.81
C ALA A 267 1.63 23.19 -9.94
N HIS A 268 2.18 23.61 -8.81
CA HIS A 268 1.54 24.54 -7.84
C HIS A 268 0.14 24.09 -7.39
N THR A 269 -0.08 22.77 -7.31
CA THR A 269 -1.30 22.18 -6.73
C THR A 269 -1.11 21.94 -5.24
N PRO A 270 -2.19 21.75 -4.46
CA PRO A 270 -2.06 21.43 -3.03
C PRO A 270 -1.14 20.24 -2.73
N SER A 271 -1.24 19.14 -3.49
CA SER A 271 -0.36 17.98 -3.35
C SER A 271 1.10 18.32 -3.68
N ALA A 272 1.35 19.06 -4.76
CA ALA A 272 2.70 19.46 -5.16
C ALA A 272 3.33 20.43 -4.16
N GLU A 273 2.57 21.37 -3.61
CA GLU A 273 3.03 22.31 -2.59
C GLU A 273 3.33 21.62 -1.27
N TYR A 274 2.48 20.65 -0.86
CA TYR A 274 2.73 19.83 0.30
C TYR A 274 4.05 19.07 0.18
N LEU A 275 4.26 18.38 -0.94
CA LEU A 275 5.50 17.64 -1.16
C LEU A 275 6.73 18.55 -1.23
N ALA A 276 6.62 19.71 -1.89
CA ALA A 276 7.72 20.67 -1.97
C ALA A 276 8.12 21.24 -0.60
N ALA A 277 7.15 21.41 0.30
CA ALA A 277 7.39 21.96 1.64
C ALA A 277 8.03 20.94 2.60
N TYR A 278 7.69 19.65 2.49
CA TYR A 278 7.98 18.68 3.54
C TYR A 278 8.88 17.52 3.10
N THR A 279 9.11 17.28 1.80
CA THR A 279 10.01 16.21 1.38
C THR A 279 11.47 16.52 1.77
N GLY A 280 11.99 15.73 2.71
CA GLY A 280 13.38 15.82 3.17
C GLY A 280 14.29 14.72 2.66
N GLU A 281 13.72 13.62 2.16
CA GLU A 281 14.42 12.39 1.85
C GLU A 281 14.29 12.01 0.38
N PHE A 282 15.36 11.42 -0.16
CA PHE A 282 15.43 10.98 -1.54
C PHE A 282 15.96 9.55 -1.55
N TYR A 283 15.03 8.61 -1.57
CA TYR A 283 15.34 7.19 -1.43
C TYR A 283 14.59 6.36 -2.45
N TYR A 284 14.55 5.03 -2.30
CA TYR A 284 13.77 4.15 -3.15
C TYR A 284 12.27 4.48 -3.04
N LEU A 285 11.53 4.22 -4.10
CA LEU A 285 10.08 4.37 -4.14
C LEU A 285 9.45 2.99 -3.84
N TRP A 286 9.05 2.81 -2.60
CA TRP A 286 8.53 1.57 -2.07
C TRP A 286 7.04 1.42 -2.37
N ASP A 287 6.25 2.13 -1.63
CA ASP A 287 4.80 2.09 -1.63
C ASP A 287 4.22 2.74 -2.88
N GLU A 288 4.88 3.79 -3.38
CA GLU A 288 4.47 4.46 -4.61
C GLU A 288 4.53 3.51 -5.80
N LEU A 289 5.52 2.60 -5.84
CA LEU A 289 5.59 1.61 -6.90
C LEU A 289 4.41 0.65 -6.83
N ALA A 290 4.04 0.17 -5.64
CA ALA A 290 2.87 -0.69 -5.46
C ALA A 290 1.58 0.01 -5.87
N ALA A 291 1.40 1.29 -5.49
CA ALA A 291 0.25 2.09 -5.84
C ALA A 291 0.14 2.31 -7.35
N VAL A 292 1.22 2.77 -8.00
CA VAL A 292 1.24 3.04 -9.44
C VAL A 292 1.13 1.75 -10.25
N ALA A 293 1.72 0.64 -9.80
CA ALA A 293 1.55 -0.67 -10.44
C ALA A 293 0.10 -1.17 -10.40
N TRP A 294 -0.63 -0.89 -9.32
CA TRP A 294 -2.05 -1.16 -9.27
C TRP A 294 -2.85 -0.24 -10.20
N LEU A 295 -2.49 1.03 -10.31
CA LEU A 295 -3.15 2.01 -11.19
C LEU A 295 -2.93 1.67 -12.67
N ASP A 296 -1.70 1.44 -13.10
CA ASP A 296 -1.33 0.98 -14.43
C ASP A 296 -0.48 -0.32 -14.37
N PRO A 297 -1.11 -1.49 -14.41
CA PRO A 297 -0.37 -2.76 -14.36
C PRO A 297 0.62 -2.98 -15.51
N LYS A 298 0.54 -2.18 -16.58
CA LYS A 298 1.45 -2.31 -17.73
C LYS A 298 2.87 -1.85 -17.44
N ILE A 299 3.06 -1.08 -16.36
CA ILE A 299 4.41 -0.70 -15.93
C ILE A 299 5.21 -1.92 -15.44
N ILE A 300 4.54 -2.97 -14.97
CA ILE A 300 5.19 -4.22 -14.58
C ILE A 300 5.46 -5.04 -15.83
N THR A 301 6.72 -5.19 -16.18
CA THR A 301 7.15 -5.90 -17.40
C THR A 301 7.41 -7.37 -17.18
N ARG A 302 7.61 -7.79 -15.92
CA ARG A 302 7.77 -9.19 -15.54
C ARG A 302 7.25 -9.41 -14.13
N GLU A 303 6.47 -10.46 -13.96
CA GLU A 303 6.05 -11.01 -12.67
C GLU A 303 6.43 -12.50 -12.57
N GLN A 304 6.53 -13.00 -11.34
CA GLN A 304 6.73 -14.40 -11.07
C GLN A 304 5.62 -14.89 -10.12
N LEU A 305 5.01 -16.01 -10.47
CA LEU A 305 4.03 -16.66 -9.62
C LEU A 305 4.75 -17.54 -8.60
N LEU A 306 4.69 -17.15 -7.34
CA LEU A 306 5.29 -17.86 -6.22
C LEU A 306 4.25 -18.12 -5.14
N TYR A 307 4.49 -19.15 -4.34
CA TYR A 307 3.84 -19.34 -3.06
C TYR A 307 4.70 -18.64 -2.01
N VAL A 308 4.09 -17.80 -1.18
CA VAL A 308 4.82 -16.90 -0.26
C VAL A 308 4.31 -17.08 1.17
N ASP A 309 5.24 -17.04 2.10
CA ASP A 309 4.99 -17.03 3.53
C ASP A 309 6.14 -16.30 4.23
N VAL A 310 6.11 -16.26 5.54
CA VAL A 310 7.19 -15.72 6.39
C VAL A 310 7.67 -16.74 7.41
N ASP A 311 8.93 -16.64 7.82
CA ASP A 311 9.49 -17.49 8.86
C ASP A 311 8.99 -17.03 10.25
N LEU A 312 8.22 -17.88 10.91
CA LEU A 312 7.74 -17.67 12.29
C LEU A 312 8.64 -18.31 13.35
N THR A 313 9.76 -18.91 12.97
CA THR A 313 10.71 -19.47 13.91
C THR A 313 11.43 -18.35 14.66
N ARG A 314 11.38 -18.39 15.98
CA ARG A 314 12.06 -17.39 16.82
C ARG A 314 13.57 -17.52 16.71
N GLY A 315 14.14 -16.99 15.64
CA GLY A 315 15.55 -17.07 15.30
C GLY A 315 16.01 -15.85 14.48
N PRO A 316 17.21 -15.89 13.87
CA PRO A 316 17.72 -14.76 13.11
C PRO A 316 16.90 -14.42 11.87
N GLY A 317 16.14 -15.40 11.34
CA GLY A 317 15.26 -15.19 10.17
C GLY A 317 13.80 -14.94 10.52
N TYR A 318 13.46 -14.60 11.77
CA TYR A 318 12.07 -14.34 12.18
C TYR A 318 11.51 -13.12 11.44
N GLY A 319 10.51 -13.38 10.59
CA GLY A 319 9.93 -12.39 9.68
C GLY A 319 10.52 -12.39 8.28
N ASP A 320 11.55 -13.22 8.01
CA ASP A 320 12.12 -13.37 6.67
C ASP A 320 11.10 -13.97 5.69
N THR A 321 11.13 -13.48 4.46
CA THR A 321 10.24 -13.95 3.40
C THR A 321 10.63 -15.35 2.91
N LEU A 322 9.69 -16.27 2.87
CA LEU A 322 9.81 -17.61 2.34
C LEU A 322 9.06 -17.74 1.03
N THR A 323 9.70 -18.35 0.03
CA THR A 323 9.09 -18.52 -1.30
C THR A 323 9.27 -19.92 -1.85
N TRP A 324 8.27 -20.39 -2.59
CA TRP A 324 8.30 -21.69 -3.25
C TRP A 324 7.67 -21.63 -4.64
N THR A 325 8.13 -22.54 -5.50
CA THR A 325 7.43 -22.85 -6.75
C THR A 325 6.32 -23.87 -6.49
N ALA A 326 5.45 -24.09 -7.47
CA ALA A 326 4.36 -25.06 -7.37
C ALA A 326 4.80 -26.50 -7.02
N THR A 327 6.03 -26.86 -7.41
CA THR A 327 6.59 -28.21 -7.19
C THR A 327 7.19 -28.42 -5.80
N SER A 328 7.48 -27.34 -5.07
CA SER A 328 8.20 -27.38 -3.80
C SER A 328 7.46 -26.75 -2.63
N LYS A 329 6.25 -26.20 -2.88
CA LYS A 329 5.46 -25.54 -1.85
C LYS A 329 5.01 -26.45 -0.72
N PRO A 330 4.77 -25.92 0.49
CA PRO A 330 4.09 -26.65 1.56
C PRO A 330 2.74 -27.24 1.10
N ALA A 331 2.31 -28.30 1.75
CA ALA A 331 1.09 -29.03 1.37
C ALA A 331 -0.19 -28.22 1.58
N THR A 332 -0.19 -27.30 2.56
CA THR A 332 -1.37 -26.54 2.98
C THR A 332 -1.03 -25.09 3.26
N GLY A 333 -2.03 -24.23 3.11
CA GLY A 333 -2.09 -22.86 3.64
C GLY A 333 -1.60 -21.79 2.69
N VAL A 334 -0.44 -21.96 2.05
CA VAL A 334 0.17 -20.91 1.22
C VAL A 334 -0.62 -20.65 -0.06
N GLN A 335 -0.78 -19.37 -0.41
CA GLN A 335 -1.48 -18.91 -1.61
C GLN A 335 -0.52 -18.58 -2.74
N LEU A 336 -1.03 -18.58 -3.97
CA LEU A 336 -0.30 -18.12 -5.15
C LEU A 336 -0.29 -16.59 -5.18
N VAL A 337 0.90 -16.02 -5.29
CA VAL A 337 1.15 -14.57 -5.25
C VAL A 337 1.83 -14.15 -6.55
N HIS A 338 1.40 -13.03 -7.12
CA HIS A 338 2.02 -12.36 -8.24
C HIS A 338 3.15 -11.45 -7.72
N VAL A 339 4.37 -12.00 -7.67
CA VAL A 339 5.55 -11.24 -7.22
C VAL A 339 6.10 -10.44 -8.38
N GLN A 340 6.05 -9.13 -8.27
CA GLN A 340 6.54 -8.21 -9.29
C GLN A 340 8.07 -8.25 -9.33
N GLN A 341 8.64 -8.39 -10.53
CA GLN A 341 10.07 -8.65 -10.71
C GLN A 341 10.79 -7.57 -11.51
N ASP A 342 10.09 -6.93 -12.46
CA ASP A 342 10.68 -5.93 -13.31
C ASP A 342 9.64 -4.91 -13.79
N LEU A 343 10.10 -3.70 -14.14
CA LEU A 343 9.23 -2.60 -14.51
C LEU A 343 9.80 -1.76 -15.65
N ASP A 344 8.92 -1.05 -16.37
CA ASP A 344 9.28 0.09 -17.19
C ASP A 344 9.46 1.32 -16.28
N THR A 345 10.67 1.54 -15.82
CA THR A 345 11.02 2.63 -14.90
C THR A 345 10.65 4.01 -15.46
N ALA A 346 10.79 4.20 -16.77
CA ALA A 346 10.46 5.47 -17.39
C ALA A 346 8.95 5.73 -17.42
N ALA A 347 8.15 4.69 -17.70
CA ALA A 347 6.69 4.79 -17.61
C ALA A 347 6.25 5.03 -16.17
N PHE A 348 6.81 4.29 -15.22
CA PHE A 348 6.55 4.47 -13.79
C PHE A 348 6.81 5.92 -13.33
N TYR A 349 7.97 6.48 -13.63
CA TYR A 349 8.30 7.86 -13.21
C TYR A 349 7.38 8.90 -13.84
N ARG A 350 6.99 8.74 -15.11
CA ARG A 350 6.04 9.67 -15.75
C ARG A 350 4.69 9.66 -15.04
N GLU A 351 4.17 8.47 -14.77
CA GLU A 351 2.88 8.31 -14.10
C GLU A 351 2.94 8.83 -12.65
N PHE A 352 3.96 8.43 -11.89
CA PHE A 352 4.20 8.90 -10.54
C PHE A 352 4.24 10.43 -10.45
N ILE A 353 5.07 11.08 -11.28
CA ILE A 353 5.17 12.55 -11.29
C ILE A 353 3.81 13.19 -11.62
N THR A 354 3.07 12.64 -12.59
CA THR A 354 1.75 13.15 -12.96
C THR A 354 0.77 13.07 -11.80
N LEU A 355 0.73 11.95 -11.10
CA LEU A 355 -0.11 11.74 -9.92
C LEU A 355 0.28 12.69 -8.78
N MET A 356 1.58 12.86 -8.52
CA MET A 356 2.07 13.78 -7.48
C MET A 356 1.79 15.25 -7.82
N GLN A 357 1.64 15.58 -9.10
CA GLN A 357 1.20 16.91 -9.54
C GLN A 357 -0.28 17.19 -9.24
N GLY A 358 -1.10 16.17 -8.93
CA GLY A 358 -2.51 16.34 -8.57
C GLY A 358 -3.35 17.01 -9.67
N ARG A 359 -3.17 16.62 -10.95
CA ARG A 359 -3.82 17.22 -12.13
C ARG A 359 -4.93 16.35 -12.66
#